data_a224eca2893904d97cb1ad6483b3a1ef
#
_entry.id   a224eca2893904d97cb1ad6483b3a1ef
#
_cell.length_a   1.000
_cell.length_b   1.000
_cell.length_c   1.000
_cell.angle_alpha   90.00
_cell.angle_beta   90.00
_cell.angle_gamma   90.00
#
_symmetry.space_group_name_H-M   'P 1'
#
loop_
_entity.id
_entity.type
_entity.pdbx_description
1 polymer ?
#
loop_
_entity_poly.entity_id
_entity_poly.type
_entity_poly.pdbx_seq_one_letter_code
_entity_poly.pdbx_strand_id
1 'polypeptide(L)'
;MNEIAKDFLARCFAPGSTIAILLRTEVPAKTQQRVVTLEQALASRYLGWLAHENHNGANIYVAANPLRSGSRKRTKESVDSVRHVYLDIDDDGDARLAALRGSDAVPSVSAVLSTSPGKYQVLWRVEGFNFEQQEITLKRLAIAFGGDPACTDCNRVLRIPGFLNRKYFPANSVAVEYGDKRVWTPADFNLESITMSLTLPHRGSARSTSLKDTRSEQDWAWVCLQLTEGNDAGKLTHELASRRSDKPNPLYYAQRTVDVASARQWFLEGAPIDDVITMLNDRRRVELPDALCSARAREIAATAQRMIARKGIA
;
A
#
# COMPACT_ATOMS: atom_id res chain seq x y z
N MET A 1 0.91 29.88 9.08
CA MET A 1 0.00 28.81 9.57
C MET A 1 -0.42 27.99 8.38
N ASN A 2 -0.60 26.67 8.53
CA ASN A 2 -0.78 25.80 7.37
C ASN A 2 -2.26 25.77 6.91
N GLU A 3 -2.69 26.83 6.19
CA GLU A 3 -4.07 26.97 5.70
C GLU A 3 -4.44 25.87 4.68
N ILE A 4 -3.44 25.35 3.93
CA ILE A 4 -3.66 24.23 2.99
C ILE A 4 -4.09 22.98 3.74
N ALA A 5 -3.38 22.62 4.83
CA ALA A 5 -3.74 21.48 5.66
C ALA A 5 -5.11 21.65 6.32
N LYS A 6 -5.42 22.86 6.80
CA LYS A 6 -6.71 23.20 7.39
C LYS A 6 -7.86 23.02 6.41
N ASP A 7 -7.74 23.60 5.20
CA ASP A 7 -8.74 23.48 4.14
C ASP A 7 -8.94 22.03 3.70
N PHE A 8 -7.84 21.29 3.53
CA PHE A 8 -7.90 19.86 3.17
C PHE A 8 -8.67 19.03 4.20
N LEU A 9 -8.34 19.16 5.48
CA LEU A 9 -9.02 18.43 6.55
C LEU A 9 -10.50 18.79 6.63
N ALA A 10 -10.82 20.09 6.52
CA ALA A 10 -12.21 20.56 6.54
C ALA A 10 -13.04 20.06 5.34
N ARG A 11 -12.42 19.82 4.18
CA ARG A 11 -13.09 19.23 3.02
C ARG A 11 -13.25 17.72 3.12
N CYS A 12 -12.30 17.04 3.76
CA CYS A 12 -12.29 15.57 3.87
C CYS A 12 -13.29 15.06 4.93
N PHE A 13 -13.51 15.81 6.02
CA PHE A 13 -14.27 15.30 7.16
C PHE A 13 -15.41 16.25 7.53
N ALA A 14 -16.51 15.68 8.01
CA ALA A 14 -17.63 16.45 8.54
C ALA A 14 -17.32 17.02 9.94
N PRO A 15 -17.93 18.14 10.34
CA PRO A 15 -17.89 18.63 11.72
C PRO A 15 -18.23 17.51 12.72
N GLY A 16 -17.51 17.48 13.84
CA GLY A 16 -17.68 16.45 14.88
C GLY A 16 -16.99 15.10 14.58
N SER A 17 -16.42 14.90 13.37
CA SER A 17 -15.72 13.66 13.05
C SER A 17 -14.53 13.42 13.97
N THR A 18 -14.38 12.19 14.43
CA THR A 18 -13.15 11.70 15.09
C THR A 18 -12.19 11.21 14.03
N ILE A 19 -10.97 11.73 14.01
CA ILE A 19 -9.95 11.40 13.00
C ILE A 19 -8.65 10.96 13.66
N ALA A 20 -7.86 10.14 12.98
CA ALA A 20 -6.52 9.79 13.43
C ALA A 20 -5.47 10.54 12.61
N ILE A 21 -4.59 11.25 13.32
CA ILE A 21 -3.40 11.89 12.76
C ILE A 21 -2.19 11.02 13.11
N LEU A 22 -1.35 10.73 12.11
CA LEU A 22 -0.13 9.96 12.28
C LEU A 22 1.10 10.79 11.95
N LEU A 23 2.10 10.67 12.79
CA LEU A 23 3.43 11.23 12.59
C LEU A 23 4.41 10.06 12.46
N ARG A 24 5.19 10.05 11.39
CA ARG A 24 6.20 9.02 11.15
C ARG A 24 7.55 9.65 10.86
N THR A 25 8.56 9.30 11.64
CA THR A 25 9.96 9.58 11.32
C THR A 25 10.62 8.36 10.71
N GLU A 26 11.59 8.56 9.81
CA GLU A 26 12.33 7.46 9.18
C GLU A 26 13.58 7.11 9.99
N VAL A 27 14.23 8.12 10.60
CA VAL A 27 15.46 7.94 11.40
C VAL A 27 15.37 8.78 12.67
N PRO A 28 15.28 8.16 13.86
CA PRO A 28 14.94 6.75 14.08
C PRO A 28 13.52 6.44 13.64
N ALA A 29 13.28 5.23 13.16
CA ALA A 29 11.95 4.82 12.70
C ALA A 29 10.97 4.81 13.88
N LYS A 30 10.05 5.77 13.91
CA LYS A 30 9.04 5.91 14.97
C LYS A 30 7.70 6.31 14.35
N THR A 31 6.63 5.69 14.82
CA THR A 31 5.27 6.10 14.47
C THR A 31 4.53 6.52 15.72
N GLN A 32 3.99 7.72 15.73
CA GLN A 32 3.12 8.24 16.76
C GLN A 32 1.74 8.48 16.15
N GLN A 33 0.68 8.09 16.87
CA GLN A 33 -0.70 8.31 16.46
C GLN A 33 -1.42 9.12 17.52
N ARG A 34 -2.27 10.06 17.07
CA ARG A 34 -3.21 10.80 17.90
C ARG A 34 -4.60 10.70 17.30
N VAL A 35 -5.57 10.39 18.14
CA VAL A 35 -6.99 10.41 17.76
C VAL A 35 -7.57 11.69 18.36
N VAL A 36 -8.15 12.52 17.52
CA VAL A 36 -8.66 13.87 17.87
C VAL A 36 -9.97 14.13 17.14
N THR A 37 -10.76 15.10 17.59
CA THR A 37 -11.87 15.60 16.77
C THR A 37 -11.36 16.48 15.64
N LEU A 38 -12.18 16.67 14.59
CA LEU A 38 -11.83 17.56 13.48
C LEU A 38 -11.52 18.98 13.98
N GLU A 39 -12.33 19.50 14.90
CA GLU A 39 -12.16 20.83 15.47
C GLU A 39 -10.82 20.99 16.20
N GLN A 40 -10.42 19.96 16.94
CA GLN A 40 -9.10 19.92 17.59
C GLN A 40 -7.97 19.91 16.56
N ALA A 41 -8.13 19.14 15.46
CA ALA A 41 -7.13 19.07 14.38
C ALA A 41 -7.02 20.40 13.62
N LEU A 42 -8.11 21.13 13.46
CA LEU A 42 -8.17 22.45 12.78
C LEU A 42 -7.69 23.60 13.66
N ALA A 43 -7.54 23.39 14.97
CA ALA A 43 -7.08 24.44 15.89
C ALA A 43 -5.66 24.90 15.54
N SER A 44 -5.43 26.22 15.54
CA SER A 44 -4.16 26.83 15.16
C SER A 44 -2.98 26.28 15.96
N ARG A 45 -3.19 26.00 17.25
CA ARG A 45 -2.17 25.41 18.12
C ARG A 45 -1.79 24.00 17.68
N TYR A 46 -2.77 23.19 17.26
CA TYR A 46 -2.54 21.82 16.80
C TYR A 46 -1.83 21.79 15.45
N LEU A 47 -2.27 22.61 14.49
CA LEU A 47 -1.61 22.76 13.21
C LEU A 47 -0.18 23.29 13.34
N GLY A 48 0.05 24.23 14.26
CA GLY A 48 1.38 24.74 14.58
C GLY A 48 2.30 23.66 15.16
N TRP A 49 1.76 22.79 16.03
CA TRP A 49 2.50 21.62 16.53
C TRP A 49 2.82 20.63 15.39
N LEU A 50 1.88 20.31 14.51
CA LEU A 50 2.15 19.46 13.36
C LEU A 50 3.25 20.05 12.45
N ALA A 51 3.23 21.36 12.23
CA ALA A 51 4.25 22.03 11.43
C ALA A 51 5.64 21.96 12.09
N HIS A 52 5.71 22.10 13.40
CA HIS A 52 6.94 21.92 14.17
C HIS A 52 7.48 20.48 14.04
N GLU A 53 6.63 19.48 14.24
CA GLU A 53 7.02 18.06 14.10
C GLU A 53 7.47 17.74 12.65
N ASN A 54 6.77 18.29 11.63
CA ASN A 54 7.17 18.12 10.25
C ASN A 54 8.52 18.80 9.95
N HIS A 55 8.77 19.99 10.52
CA HIS A 55 10.08 20.65 10.43
C HIS A 55 11.19 19.76 11.02
N ASN A 56 10.91 19.07 12.11
CA ASN A 56 11.83 18.17 12.81
C ASN A 56 11.91 16.76 12.18
N GLY A 57 11.41 16.56 10.96
CA GLY A 57 11.60 15.34 10.19
C GLY A 57 10.43 14.36 10.19
N ALA A 58 9.32 14.67 10.86
CA ALA A 58 8.15 13.80 10.83
C ALA A 58 7.35 13.96 9.54
N ASN A 59 6.97 12.86 8.92
CA ASN A 59 5.93 12.81 7.88
C ASN A 59 4.55 12.87 8.56
N ILE A 60 3.62 13.67 8.02
CA ILE A 60 2.30 13.89 8.62
C ILE A 60 1.22 13.26 7.75
N TYR A 61 0.36 12.46 8.37
CA TYR A 61 -0.72 11.73 7.69
C TYR A 61 -2.03 11.86 8.47
N VAL A 62 -3.14 11.67 7.77
CA VAL A 62 -4.49 11.50 8.34
C VAL A 62 -5.08 10.17 7.90
N ALA A 63 -5.86 9.51 8.75
CA ALA A 63 -6.65 8.35 8.32
C ALA A 63 -7.61 8.73 7.19
N ALA A 64 -7.72 7.89 6.16
CA ALA A 64 -8.59 8.14 5.01
C ALA A 64 -10.08 8.22 5.41
N ASN A 65 -10.47 7.49 6.44
CA ASN A 65 -11.84 7.44 6.94
C ASN A 65 -11.93 7.87 8.42
N PRO A 66 -13.06 8.44 8.86
CA PRO A 66 -13.28 8.81 10.26
C PRO A 66 -13.34 7.58 11.15
N LEU A 67 -13.06 7.78 12.42
CA LEU A 67 -13.15 6.75 13.45
C LEU A 67 -14.41 6.93 14.29
N ARG A 68 -14.89 5.85 14.87
CA ARG A 68 -15.98 5.88 15.85
C ARG A 68 -15.60 6.75 17.04
N SER A 69 -16.55 7.51 17.54
CA SER A 69 -16.35 8.32 18.74
C SER A 69 -15.85 7.47 19.91
N GLY A 70 -14.90 8.01 20.68
CA GLY A 70 -14.26 7.29 21.78
C GLY A 70 -13.14 6.31 21.37
N SER A 71 -12.88 6.12 20.06
CA SER A 71 -11.75 5.32 19.59
C SER A 71 -10.43 5.89 20.08
N ARG A 72 -9.52 5.03 20.53
CA ARG A 72 -8.17 5.41 20.98
C ARG A 72 -7.07 5.08 19.99
N LYS A 73 -7.38 4.19 19.02
CA LYS A 73 -6.43 3.71 18.01
C LYS A 73 -7.13 3.57 16.66
N ARG A 74 -6.37 3.73 15.57
CA ARG A 74 -6.82 3.46 14.21
C ARG A 74 -6.64 1.97 13.91
N THR A 75 -7.72 1.22 14.02
CA THR A 75 -7.83 -0.17 13.57
C THR A 75 -8.96 -0.27 12.54
N LYS A 76 -9.11 -1.40 11.85
CA LYS A 76 -10.25 -1.60 10.94
C LYS A 76 -11.58 -1.50 11.67
N GLU A 77 -11.65 -2.07 12.86
CA GLU A 77 -12.85 -2.11 13.71
C GLU A 77 -13.22 -0.72 14.26
N SER A 78 -12.25 0.19 14.36
CA SER A 78 -12.50 1.55 14.84
C SER A 78 -12.94 2.52 13.74
N VAL A 79 -12.91 2.13 12.48
CA VAL A 79 -13.44 2.95 11.38
C VAL A 79 -14.95 3.06 11.52
N ASP A 80 -15.48 4.29 11.46
CA ASP A 80 -16.89 4.58 11.62
C ASP A 80 -17.66 4.35 10.32
N SER A 81 -17.21 4.99 9.27
CA SER A 81 -17.88 5.00 7.97
C SER A 81 -16.87 5.18 6.83
N VAL A 82 -17.25 4.77 5.64
CA VAL A 82 -16.47 5.00 4.42
C VAL A 82 -16.79 6.39 3.89
N ARG A 83 -15.80 7.28 3.90
CA ARG A 83 -15.91 8.66 3.38
C ARG A 83 -15.09 8.88 2.13
N HIS A 84 -14.08 8.04 1.90
CA HIS A 84 -13.20 8.15 0.74
C HIS A 84 -12.94 6.78 0.11
N VAL A 85 -12.95 6.77 -1.21
CA VAL A 85 -12.23 5.81 -2.04
C VAL A 85 -10.94 6.50 -2.46
N TYR A 86 -9.83 5.78 -2.60
CA TYR A 86 -8.53 6.36 -2.91
C TYR A 86 -7.66 5.39 -3.71
N LEU A 87 -6.65 5.95 -4.37
CA LEU A 87 -5.66 5.20 -5.13
C LEU A 87 -4.28 5.78 -4.86
N ASP A 88 -3.32 4.96 -4.50
CA ASP A 88 -1.91 5.34 -4.33
C ASP A 88 -1.13 4.95 -5.59
N ILE A 89 -0.56 5.92 -6.28
CA ILE A 89 0.17 5.75 -7.55
C ILE A 89 1.63 6.12 -7.30
N ASP A 90 2.50 5.11 -7.29
CA ASP A 90 3.93 5.26 -6.99
C ASP A 90 4.84 5.22 -8.22
N ASP A 91 4.41 4.58 -9.31
CA ASP A 91 5.19 4.40 -10.54
C ASP A 91 4.42 4.93 -11.76
N ASP A 92 5.13 5.51 -12.75
CA ASP A 92 4.54 6.09 -13.97
C ASP A 92 3.37 7.05 -13.70
N GLY A 93 3.45 7.82 -12.59
CA GLY A 93 2.31 8.50 -12.00
C GLY A 93 1.59 9.45 -12.95
N ASP A 94 2.32 10.23 -13.76
CA ASP A 94 1.71 11.19 -14.69
C ASP A 94 0.87 10.48 -15.76
N ALA A 95 1.39 9.41 -16.35
CA ALA A 95 0.69 8.63 -17.36
C ALA A 95 -0.54 7.91 -16.77
N ARG A 96 -0.41 7.34 -15.58
CA ARG A 96 -1.51 6.66 -14.89
C ARG A 96 -2.61 7.64 -14.43
N LEU A 97 -2.22 8.80 -13.92
CA LEU A 97 -3.16 9.85 -13.56
C LEU A 97 -3.92 10.38 -14.79
N ALA A 98 -3.23 10.55 -15.92
CA ALA A 98 -3.86 10.95 -17.18
C ALA A 98 -4.85 9.88 -17.68
N ALA A 99 -4.47 8.60 -17.66
CA ALA A 99 -5.34 7.49 -18.01
C ALA A 99 -6.59 7.40 -17.11
N LEU A 100 -6.41 7.60 -15.80
CA LEU A 100 -7.51 7.62 -14.83
C LEU A 100 -8.48 8.77 -15.12
N ARG A 101 -7.98 9.98 -15.39
CA ARG A 101 -8.80 11.18 -15.71
C ARG A 101 -9.55 11.05 -17.03
N GLY A 102 -9.02 10.29 -17.98
CA GLY A 102 -9.65 10.00 -19.27
C GLY A 102 -10.60 8.80 -19.29
N SER A 103 -10.81 8.13 -18.15
CA SER A 103 -11.60 6.91 -18.08
C SER A 103 -13.05 7.18 -17.65
N ASP A 104 -14.01 6.66 -18.41
CA ASP A 104 -15.44 6.69 -18.05
C ASP A 104 -15.82 5.63 -16.99
N ALA A 105 -14.88 4.77 -16.59
CA ALA A 105 -15.13 3.73 -15.59
C ALA A 105 -15.07 4.22 -14.15
N VAL A 106 -14.58 5.44 -13.93
CA VAL A 106 -14.49 6.06 -12.62
C VAL A 106 -15.06 7.47 -12.68
N PRO A 107 -15.70 7.95 -11.62
CA PRO A 107 -16.19 9.30 -11.58
C PRO A 107 -15.03 10.31 -11.49
N SER A 108 -15.32 11.59 -11.75
CA SER A 108 -14.33 12.66 -11.61
C SER A 108 -13.74 12.70 -10.21
N VAL A 109 -12.43 12.88 -10.11
CA VAL A 109 -11.70 12.87 -8.83
C VAL A 109 -12.09 14.06 -7.95
N SER A 110 -12.16 13.86 -6.64
CA SER A 110 -12.43 14.95 -5.69
C SER A 110 -11.15 15.70 -5.31
N ALA A 111 -10.03 15.01 -5.23
CA ALA A 111 -8.72 15.62 -5.00
C ALA A 111 -7.59 14.73 -5.50
N VAL A 112 -6.49 15.34 -5.90
CA VAL A 112 -5.21 14.68 -6.20
C VAL A 112 -4.14 15.29 -5.31
N LEU A 113 -3.46 14.47 -4.53
CA LEU A 113 -2.32 14.86 -3.73
C LEU A 113 -1.02 14.50 -4.48
N SER A 114 -0.21 15.49 -4.81
CA SER A 114 1.15 15.26 -5.30
C SER A 114 2.07 15.06 -4.08
N THR A 115 2.52 13.83 -3.84
CA THR A 115 3.30 13.49 -2.64
C THR A 115 4.80 13.61 -2.85
N SER A 116 5.25 13.44 -4.08
CA SER A 116 6.60 13.69 -4.62
C SER A 116 6.52 13.63 -6.15
N PRO A 117 7.57 14.00 -6.91
CA PRO A 117 7.53 13.96 -8.37
C PRO A 117 7.09 12.61 -8.91
N GLY A 118 6.05 12.60 -9.76
CA GLY A 118 5.47 11.41 -10.36
C GLY A 118 4.75 10.46 -9.39
N LYS A 119 4.40 10.91 -8.17
CA LYS A 119 3.70 10.10 -7.17
C LYS A 119 2.48 10.81 -6.63
N TYR A 120 1.35 10.12 -6.69
CA TYR A 120 0.04 10.70 -6.41
C TYR A 120 -0.78 9.85 -5.46
N GLN A 121 -1.59 10.52 -4.62
CA GLN A 121 -2.73 9.92 -3.94
C GLN A 121 -3.99 10.57 -4.49
N VAL A 122 -4.82 9.76 -5.14
CA VAL A 122 -6.07 10.21 -5.76
C VAL A 122 -7.23 9.89 -4.82
N LEU A 123 -8.16 10.83 -4.64
CA LEU A 123 -9.27 10.71 -3.71
C LEU A 123 -10.61 10.97 -4.40
N TRP A 124 -11.61 10.17 -4.02
CA TRP A 124 -13.02 10.40 -4.27
C TRP A 124 -13.76 10.52 -2.93
N ARG A 125 -14.54 11.56 -2.75
CA ARG A 125 -15.50 11.65 -1.65
C ARG A 125 -16.68 10.75 -1.97
N VAL A 126 -17.03 9.87 -1.02
CA VAL A 126 -18.06 8.85 -1.27
C VAL A 126 -19.05 8.74 -0.12
N GLU A 127 -20.23 8.18 -0.43
CA GLU A 127 -21.25 7.77 0.53
C GLU A 127 -21.90 6.47 0.08
N GLY A 128 -22.62 5.81 0.99
CA GLY A 128 -23.32 4.56 0.70
C GLY A 128 -22.44 3.32 0.53
N PHE A 129 -21.14 3.44 0.72
CA PHE A 129 -20.21 2.30 0.72
C PHE A 129 -20.21 1.59 2.06
N ASN A 130 -20.29 0.24 2.04
CA ASN A 130 -19.83 -0.57 3.16
C ASN A 130 -18.32 -0.86 3.03
N PHE A 131 -17.70 -1.43 4.06
CA PHE A 131 -16.25 -1.69 4.07
C PHE A 131 -15.80 -2.70 3.02
N GLU A 132 -16.61 -3.71 2.75
CA GLU A 132 -16.30 -4.72 1.73
C GLU A 132 -16.33 -4.11 0.32
N GLN A 133 -17.37 -3.34 0.02
CA GLN A 133 -17.48 -2.61 -1.25
C GLN A 133 -16.30 -1.66 -1.45
N GLN A 134 -15.88 -0.93 -0.40
CA GLN A 134 -14.70 -0.07 -0.48
C GLN A 134 -13.45 -0.89 -0.82
N GLU A 135 -13.16 -1.97 -0.08
CA GLU A 135 -11.96 -2.78 -0.31
C GLU A 135 -11.96 -3.43 -1.71
N ILE A 136 -13.11 -3.87 -2.20
CA ILE A 136 -13.25 -4.39 -3.57
C ILE A 136 -12.96 -3.28 -4.60
N THR A 137 -13.54 -2.10 -4.42
CA THR A 137 -13.35 -0.95 -5.31
C THR A 137 -11.87 -0.51 -5.32
N LEU A 138 -11.22 -0.41 -4.16
CA LEU A 138 -9.80 -0.09 -4.05
C LEU A 138 -8.91 -1.11 -4.79
N LYS A 139 -9.20 -2.40 -4.66
CA LYS A 139 -8.48 -3.47 -5.38
C LYS A 139 -8.65 -3.36 -6.89
N ARG A 140 -9.89 -3.12 -7.35
CA ARG A 140 -10.19 -2.93 -8.78
C ARG A 140 -9.50 -1.69 -9.35
N LEU A 141 -9.51 -0.58 -8.62
CA LEU A 141 -8.78 0.64 -8.99
C LEU A 141 -7.26 0.39 -9.10
N ALA A 142 -6.67 -0.32 -8.13
CA ALA A 142 -5.26 -0.66 -8.16
C ALA A 142 -4.90 -1.53 -9.38
N ILE A 143 -5.75 -2.49 -9.74
CA ILE A 143 -5.57 -3.33 -10.94
C ILE A 143 -5.73 -2.50 -12.22
N ALA A 144 -6.80 -1.71 -12.31
CA ALA A 144 -7.15 -0.98 -13.53
C ALA A 144 -6.16 0.14 -13.87
N PHE A 145 -5.67 0.86 -12.85
CA PHE A 145 -4.83 2.05 -13.01
C PHE A 145 -3.42 1.90 -12.42
N GLY A 146 -3.03 0.68 -12.08
CA GLY A 146 -1.67 0.37 -11.63
C GLY A 146 -1.29 0.99 -10.28
N GLY A 147 -2.25 1.11 -9.35
CA GLY A 147 -1.98 1.54 -7.99
C GLY A 147 -1.34 0.47 -7.13
N ASP A 148 -0.91 0.85 -5.91
CA ASP A 148 -0.32 -0.09 -4.96
C ASP A 148 -1.38 -1.07 -4.42
N PRO A 149 -1.31 -2.37 -4.75
CA PRO A 149 -2.26 -3.37 -4.28
C PRO A 149 -2.20 -3.60 -2.75
N ALA A 150 -1.12 -3.18 -2.09
CA ALA A 150 -1.01 -3.23 -0.64
C ALA A 150 -1.81 -2.12 0.05
N CYS A 151 -2.26 -1.09 -0.70
CA CYS A 151 -2.98 0.07 -0.19
C CYS A 151 -4.50 -0.03 -0.39
N THR A 152 -5.10 -1.18 -0.07
CA THR A 152 -6.52 -1.46 -0.38
C THR A 152 -7.39 -1.76 0.86
N ASP A 153 -7.01 -1.32 2.03
CA ASP A 153 -7.79 -1.51 3.27
C ASP A 153 -8.42 -0.20 3.78
N CYS A 154 -9.56 -0.28 4.47
CA CYS A 154 -10.36 0.88 4.89
C CYS A 154 -9.68 1.80 5.92
N ASN A 155 -8.59 1.37 6.53
CA ASN A 155 -7.90 2.13 7.57
C ASN A 155 -6.55 2.73 7.13
N ARG A 156 -6.36 2.94 5.83
CA ARG A 156 -5.17 3.61 5.28
C ARG A 156 -5.04 5.06 5.71
N VAL A 157 -3.85 5.60 5.47
CA VAL A 157 -3.53 6.99 5.75
C VAL A 157 -3.11 7.71 4.48
N LEU A 158 -3.50 8.97 4.42
CA LEU A 158 -3.19 9.90 3.33
C LEU A 158 -2.22 10.95 3.86
N ARG A 159 -1.31 11.44 3.03
CA ARG A 159 -0.49 12.58 3.39
C ARG A 159 -1.35 13.83 3.51
N ILE A 160 -1.05 14.66 4.47
CA ILE A 160 -1.74 15.96 4.59
C ILE A 160 -0.97 16.97 3.74
N PRO A 161 -1.63 17.61 2.75
CA PRO A 161 -0.99 18.65 1.94
C PRO A 161 -0.64 19.89 2.78
N GLY A 162 0.35 20.63 2.29
CA GLY A 162 0.91 21.76 3.02
C GLY A 162 2.03 21.38 4.00
N PHE A 163 2.30 20.09 4.21
CA PHE A 163 3.48 19.60 4.90
C PHE A 163 4.51 19.04 3.92
N LEU A 164 5.75 18.88 4.40
CA LEU A 164 6.84 18.30 3.62
C LEU A 164 6.83 16.76 3.73
N ASN A 165 7.02 16.09 2.60
CA ASN A 165 7.36 14.68 2.54
C ASN A 165 8.84 14.50 2.88
N ARG A 166 9.12 14.06 4.11
CA ARG A 166 10.46 13.89 4.66
C ARG A 166 11.11 12.54 4.34
N LYS A 167 10.45 11.74 3.47
CA LYS A 167 11.01 10.44 3.02
C LYS A 167 12.22 10.63 2.10
N TYR A 168 12.32 11.79 1.44
CA TYR A 168 13.37 12.10 0.47
C TYR A 168 14.20 13.29 0.91
N PHE A 169 15.42 13.40 0.37
CA PHE A 169 16.25 14.59 0.51
C PHE A 169 16.67 15.08 -0.90
N PRO A 170 16.39 16.35 -1.27
CA PRO A 170 15.60 17.32 -0.49
C PRO A 170 14.14 16.88 -0.30
N ALA A 171 13.51 17.36 0.78
CA ALA A 171 12.11 17.04 1.08
C ALA A 171 11.17 17.67 0.04
N ASN A 172 10.14 16.94 -0.39
CA ASN A 172 9.16 17.42 -1.35
C ASN A 172 7.94 18.02 -0.63
N SER A 173 7.41 19.13 -1.11
CA SER A 173 6.14 19.68 -0.62
C SER A 173 4.99 18.77 -1.08
N VAL A 174 4.09 18.41 -0.15
CA VAL A 174 2.84 17.73 -0.51
C VAL A 174 1.84 18.80 -0.95
N ALA A 175 1.44 18.77 -2.22
CA ALA A 175 0.46 19.67 -2.80
C ALA A 175 -0.90 18.97 -2.99
N VAL A 176 -1.97 19.77 -3.14
CA VAL A 176 -3.31 19.27 -3.45
C VAL A 176 -3.89 20.05 -4.62
N GLU A 177 -4.47 19.32 -5.56
CA GLU A 177 -5.36 19.83 -6.61
C GLU A 177 -6.77 19.33 -6.29
N TYR A 178 -7.73 20.25 -6.13
CA TYR A 178 -9.13 19.89 -5.92
C TYR A 178 -9.85 19.77 -7.25
N GLY A 179 -10.64 18.72 -7.38
CA GLY A 179 -11.50 18.43 -8.52
C GLY A 179 -12.99 18.61 -8.20
N ASP A 180 -13.77 17.59 -8.49
CA ASP A 180 -15.22 17.61 -8.33
C ASP A 180 -15.65 17.63 -6.85
N LYS A 181 -16.66 18.43 -6.54
CA LYS A 181 -17.21 18.57 -5.19
C LYS A 181 -18.31 17.56 -4.86
N ARG A 182 -18.78 16.79 -5.86
CA ARG A 182 -19.82 15.78 -5.67
C ARG A 182 -19.35 14.70 -4.71
N VAL A 183 -20.33 14.02 -4.13
CA VAL A 183 -20.13 12.82 -3.33
C VAL A 183 -20.62 11.64 -4.16
N TRP A 184 -19.79 10.65 -4.35
CA TRP A 184 -20.04 9.53 -5.25
C TRP A 184 -20.56 8.31 -4.49
N THR A 185 -21.31 7.47 -5.16
CA THR A 185 -21.86 6.20 -4.63
C THR A 185 -21.17 5.00 -5.26
N PRO A 186 -21.35 3.77 -4.73
CA PRO A 186 -20.79 2.58 -5.37
C PRO A 186 -21.19 2.42 -6.86
N ALA A 187 -22.39 2.90 -7.24
CA ALA A 187 -22.91 2.79 -8.61
C ALA A 187 -22.15 3.69 -9.62
N ASP A 188 -21.45 4.71 -9.15
CA ASP A 188 -20.67 5.61 -10.01
C ASP A 188 -19.33 5.00 -10.44
N PHE A 189 -18.92 3.85 -9.84
CA PHE A 189 -17.66 3.15 -10.16
C PHE A 189 -17.95 1.94 -11.05
N ASN A 190 -17.85 2.09 -12.37
CA ASN A 190 -18.10 1.02 -13.35
C ASN A 190 -16.81 0.25 -13.67
N LEU A 191 -16.14 -0.28 -12.66
CA LEU A 191 -14.85 -0.97 -12.80
C LEU A 191 -14.98 -2.40 -13.37
N GLU A 192 -16.19 -2.95 -13.43
CA GLU A 192 -16.43 -4.28 -14.00
C GLU A 192 -16.16 -4.29 -15.51
N SER A 193 -16.49 -3.22 -16.21
CA SER A 193 -16.24 -3.07 -17.65
C SER A 193 -14.73 -3.15 -17.99
N ILE A 194 -13.86 -2.62 -17.11
CA ILE A 194 -12.40 -2.68 -17.30
C ILE A 194 -11.89 -4.09 -17.04
N THR A 195 -12.38 -4.75 -15.99
CA THR A 195 -11.94 -6.10 -15.62
C THR A 195 -12.36 -7.13 -16.67
N MET A 196 -13.55 -7.00 -17.25
CA MET A 196 -14.01 -7.85 -18.35
C MET A 196 -13.24 -7.62 -19.66
N SER A 197 -12.83 -6.39 -19.95
CA SER A 197 -11.99 -6.07 -21.12
C SER A 197 -10.59 -6.69 -21.02
N LEU A 198 -10.09 -6.92 -19.81
CA LEU A 198 -8.80 -7.59 -19.55
C LEU A 198 -8.89 -9.13 -19.59
N THR A 199 -10.11 -9.70 -19.49
CA THR A 199 -10.33 -11.15 -19.44
C THR A 199 -10.83 -11.78 -20.77
N LEU A 200 -11.22 -10.98 -21.77
CA LEU A 200 -11.61 -11.49 -23.08
C LEU A 200 -10.38 -11.71 -23.98
N PRO A 201 -10.11 -12.94 -24.43
CA PRO A 201 -9.02 -13.16 -25.39
C PRO A 201 -9.38 -12.51 -26.73
N HIS A 202 -8.71 -11.42 -27.07
CA HIS A 202 -8.76 -10.86 -28.42
C HIS A 202 -8.12 -11.87 -29.37
N ARG A 203 -8.97 -12.59 -30.15
CA ARG A 203 -8.53 -13.33 -31.33
C ARG A 203 -8.11 -12.34 -32.42
N GLY A 204 -6.82 -12.20 -32.59
CA GLY A 204 -6.26 -11.56 -33.80
C GLY A 204 -5.43 -10.33 -33.53
N SER A 205 -4.15 -10.52 -33.57
CA SER A 205 -3.03 -9.61 -33.70
C SER A 205 -2.09 -9.61 -32.52
N ALA A 206 -0.96 -10.26 -32.69
CA ALA A 206 0.16 -10.30 -31.80
C ALA A 206 0.76 -8.89 -31.61
N ARG A 207 0.40 -8.21 -30.52
CA ARG A 207 1.24 -7.25 -29.83
C ARG A 207 0.94 -7.41 -28.36
N SER A 208 1.87 -8.04 -27.63
CA SER A 208 1.84 -8.24 -26.21
C SER A 208 1.82 -6.89 -25.50
N THR A 209 0.68 -6.48 -24.94
CA THR A 209 0.62 -5.56 -23.82
C THR A 209 0.56 -6.42 -22.57
N SER A 210 1.73 -6.89 -22.11
CA SER A 210 1.87 -7.47 -20.80
C SER A 210 1.45 -6.39 -19.77
N LEU A 211 0.46 -6.72 -18.92
CA LEU A 211 0.40 -6.15 -17.58
C LEU A 211 1.84 -6.19 -17.07
N LYS A 212 2.49 -5.03 -16.90
CA LYS A 212 3.84 -4.97 -16.32
C LYS A 212 3.69 -5.41 -14.88
N ASP A 213 3.88 -6.70 -14.61
CA ASP A 213 4.15 -7.18 -13.27
C ASP A 213 5.17 -6.24 -12.64
N THR A 214 4.94 -5.83 -11.41
CA THR A 214 5.96 -5.04 -10.72
C THR A 214 7.27 -5.83 -10.74
N ARG A 215 8.42 -5.14 -10.74
CA ARG A 215 9.72 -5.84 -10.69
C ARG A 215 9.76 -6.90 -9.59
N SER A 216 9.07 -6.64 -8.45
CA SER A 216 9.00 -7.61 -7.35
C SER A 216 8.12 -8.82 -7.67
N GLU A 217 7.07 -8.68 -8.48
CA GLU A 217 6.24 -9.79 -8.97
C GLU A 217 6.98 -10.59 -10.03
N GLN A 218 7.74 -9.93 -10.90
CA GLN A 218 8.64 -10.60 -11.86
C GLN A 218 9.73 -11.40 -11.14
N ASP A 219 10.35 -10.83 -10.11
CA ASP A 219 11.32 -11.52 -9.26
C ASP A 219 10.70 -12.74 -8.59
N TRP A 220 9.48 -12.59 -8.06
CA TRP A 220 8.74 -13.68 -7.43
C TRP A 220 8.43 -14.81 -8.44
N ALA A 221 7.90 -14.47 -9.62
CA ALA A 221 7.59 -15.45 -10.66
C ALA A 221 8.85 -16.17 -11.14
N TRP A 222 9.94 -15.43 -11.35
CA TRP A 222 11.24 -15.98 -11.72
C TRP A 222 11.78 -16.95 -10.65
N VAL A 223 11.77 -16.55 -9.37
CA VAL A 223 12.23 -17.43 -8.27
C VAL A 223 11.40 -18.71 -8.20
N CYS A 224 10.07 -18.59 -8.28
CA CYS A 224 9.19 -19.76 -8.26
C CYS A 224 9.49 -20.73 -9.41
N LEU A 225 9.70 -20.21 -10.64
CA LEU A 225 10.06 -21.03 -11.79
C LEU A 225 11.40 -21.73 -11.56
N GLN A 226 12.42 -20.99 -11.17
CA GLN A 226 13.77 -21.54 -10.95
C GLN A 226 13.81 -22.62 -9.86
N LEU A 227 13.05 -22.46 -8.79
CA LEU A 227 12.92 -23.48 -7.74
C LEU A 227 12.21 -24.74 -8.25
N THR A 228 11.18 -24.58 -9.09
CA THR A 228 10.48 -25.72 -9.72
C THR A 228 11.39 -26.49 -10.67
N GLU A 229 12.35 -25.83 -11.32
CA GLU A 229 13.38 -26.44 -12.18
C GLU A 229 14.52 -27.11 -11.36
N GLY A 230 14.46 -27.05 -10.02
CA GLY A 230 15.43 -27.68 -9.13
C GLY A 230 16.72 -26.89 -8.92
N ASN A 231 16.75 -25.61 -9.25
CA ASN A 231 17.92 -24.75 -9.04
C ASN A 231 18.17 -24.50 -7.55
N ASP A 232 19.44 -24.37 -7.20
CA ASP A 232 19.89 -24.18 -5.82
C ASP A 232 19.48 -22.80 -5.27
N ALA A 233 18.81 -22.81 -4.12
CA ALA A 233 18.27 -21.59 -3.50
C ALA A 233 19.34 -20.58 -3.09
N GLY A 234 20.55 -21.03 -2.74
CA GLY A 234 21.68 -20.14 -2.42
C GLY A 234 22.15 -19.39 -3.68
N LYS A 235 22.33 -20.10 -4.79
CA LYS A 235 22.67 -19.50 -6.08
C LYS A 235 21.61 -18.51 -6.53
N LEU A 236 20.33 -18.86 -6.44
CA LEU A 236 19.21 -17.99 -6.77
C LEU A 236 19.19 -16.73 -5.92
N THR A 237 19.54 -16.84 -4.63
CA THR A 237 19.63 -15.69 -3.74
C THR A 237 20.70 -14.69 -4.21
N HIS A 238 21.90 -15.17 -4.54
CA HIS A 238 22.97 -14.30 -5.03
C HIS A 238 22.64 -13.69 -6.40
N GLU A 239 22.05 -14.46 -7.29
CA GLU A 239 21.65 -13.96 -8.61
C GLU A 239 20.56 -12.88 -8.50
N LEU A 240 19.53 -13.12 -7.69
CA LEU A 240 18.48 -12.13 -7.46
C LEU A 240 19.02 -10.86 -6.78
N ALA A 241 19.93 -10.99 -5.82
CA ALA A 241 20.58 -9.85 -5.18
C ALA A 241 21.35 -8.99 -6.19
N SER A 242 22.06 -9.62 -7.13
CA SER A 242 22.79 -8.93 -8.20
C SER A 242 21.85 -8.19 -9.16
N ARG A 243 20.70 -8.78 -9.51
CA ARG A 243 19.67 -8.17 -10.36
C ARG A 243 18.95 -7.00 -9.68
N ARG A 244 18.95 -6.95 -8.35
CA ARG A 244 18.20 -5.99 -7.53
C ARG A 244 19.12 -5.10 -6.69
N SER A 245 20.21 -4.65 -7.28
CA SER A 245 21.12 -3.64 -6.69
C SER A 245 20.42 -2.30 -6.37
N ASP A 246 19.21 -2.07 -6.93
CA ASP A 246 18.33 -0.94 -6.64
C ASP A 246 17.68 -1.01 -5.23
N LYS A 247 17.70 -2.16 -4.57
CA LYS A 247 17.14 -2.31 -3.22
C LYS A 247 18.11 -1.79 -2.14
N PRO A 248 17.60 -1.21 -1.03
CA PRO A 248 18.43 -0.75 0.09
C PRO A 248 19.29 -1.86 0.71
N ASN A 249 18.81 -3.11 0.67
CA ASN A 249 19.55 -4.30 1.07
C ASN A 249 19.20 -5.44 0.09
N PRO A 250 19.94 -5.54 -1.03
CA PRO A 250 19.66 -6.50 -2.09
C PRO A 250 19.71 -7.95 -1.63
N LEU A 251 20.72 -8.30 -0.82
CA LEU A 251 20.89 -9.67 -0.32
C LEU A 251 19.73 -10.08 0.61
N TYR A 252 19.33 -9.20 1.51
CA TYR A 252 18.18 -9.45 2.39
C TYR A 252 16.87 -9.62 1.60
N TYR A 253 16.64 -8.74 0.61
CA TYR A 253 15.47 -8.84 -0.27
C TYR A 253 15.44 -10.17 -1.00
N ALA A 254 16.55 -10.56 -1.63
CA ALA A 254 16.68 -11.78 -2.40
C ALA A 254 16.46 -13.02 -1.51
N GLN A 255 17.14 -13.08 -0.38
CA GLN A 255 17.04 -14.19 0.57
C GLN A 255 15.61 -14.36 1.09
N ARG A 256 14.93 -13.26 1.48
CA ARG A 256 13.53 -13.32 1.91
C ARG A 256 12.60 -13.82 0.80
N THR A 257 12.81 -13.37 -0.43
CA THR A 257 11.99 -13.79 -1.59
C THR A 257 12.16 -15.28 -1.88
N VAL A 258 13.38 -15.76 -1.92
CA VAL A 258 13.70 -17.18 -2.16
C VAL A 258 13.19 -18.07 -1.03
N ASP A 259 13.36 -17.68 0.22
CA ASP A 259 12.91 -18.47 1.38
C ASP A 259 11.38 -18.57 1.43
N VAL A 260 10.64 -17.50 1.16
CA VAL A 260 9.16 -17.55 1.11
C VAL A 260 8.68 -18.41 -0.04
N ALA A 261 9.33 -18.35 -1.20
CA ALA A 261 9.00 -19.17 -2.37
C ALA A 261 9.27 -20.66 -2.10
N SER A 262 10.41 -20.98 -1.48
CA SER A 262 10.75 -22.37 -1.08
C SER A 262 9.76 -22.91 -0.05
N ALA A 263 9.46 -22.16 0.99
CA ALA A 263 8.50 -22.58 2.00
C ALA A 263 7.11 -22.83 1.39
N ARG A 264 6.68 -21.97 0.44
CA ARG A 264 5.43 -22.17 -0.29
C ARG A 264 5.45 -23.47 -1.10
N GLN A 265 6.54 -23.75 -1.80
CA GLN A 265 6.69 -24.98 -2.56
C GLN A 265 6.57 -26.20 -1.65
N TRP A 266 7.31 -26.25 -0.54
CA TRP A 266 7.26 -27.37 0.42
C TRP A 266 5.87 -27.58 1.01
N PHE A 267 5.13 -26.52 1.33
CA PHE A 267 3.74 -26.66 1.76
C PHE A 267 2.83 -27.22 0.67
N LEU A 268 3.03 -26.87 -0.60
CA LEU A 268 2.26 -27.44 -1.73
C LEU A 268 2.62 -28.92 -1.98
N GLU A 269 3.82 -29.33 -1.61
CA GLU A 269 4.29 -30.72 -1.62
C GLU A 269 3.81 -31.50 -0.36
N GLY A 270 3.11 -30.84 0.56
CA GLY A 270 2.51 -31.47 1.75
C GLY A 270 3.39 -31.47 2.99
N ALA A 271 4.50 -30.73 3.01
CA ALA A 271 5.37 -30.68 4.18
C ALA A 271 4.69 -30.08 5.41
N PRO A 272 4.80 -30.69 6.62
CA PRO A 272 4.33 -30.10 7.87
C PRO A 272 5.04 -28.79 8.21
N ILE A 273 4.36 -27.92 8.98
CA ILE A 273 4.92 -26.59 9.33
C ILE A 273 6.25 -26.68 10.08
N ASP A 274 6.40 -27.66 10.98
CA ASP A 274 7.62 -27.82 11.77
C ASP A 274 8.81 -28.25 10.89
N ASP A 275 8.57 -29.07 9.88
CA ASP A 275 9.58 -29.46 8.89
C ASP A 275 10.01 -28.26 8.04
N VAL A 276 9.05 -27.44 7.58
CA VAL A 276 9.34 -26.22 6.83
C VAL A 276 10.17 -25.25 7.68
N ILE A 277 9.84 -25.07 8.96
CA ILE A 277 10.61 -24.23 9.89
C ILE A 277 12.04 -24.79 10.05
N THR A 278 12.18 -26.10 10.17
CA THR A 278 13.48 -26.76 10.30
C THR A 278 14.32 -26.56 9.04
N MET A 279 13.77 -26.80 7.86
CA MET A 279 14.45 -26.60 6.58
C MET A 279 14.89 -25.12 6.36
N LEU A 280 14.07 -24.16 6.77
CA LEU A 280 14.43 -22.74 6.74
C LEU A 280 15.56 -22.42 7.73
N ASN A 281 15.55 -23.00 8.92
CA ASN A 281 16.61 -22.83 9.92
C ASN A 281 17.93 -23.41 9.44
N ASP A 282 17.93 -24.59 8.87
CA ASP A 282 19.15 -25.26 8.39
C ASP A 282 19.87 -24.47 7.30
N ARG A 283 19.13 -23.77 6.45
CA ARG A 283 19.72 -22.85 5.46
C ARG A 283 20.44 -21.65 6.09
N ARG A 284 20.10 -21.28 7.33
CA ARG A 284 20.56 -20.03 7.97
C ARG A 284 21.51 -20.20 9.14
N ARG A 285 21.77 -21.42 9.58
CA ARG A 285 22.64 -21.69 10.74
C ARG A 285 24.03 -21.09 10.67
N VAL A 286 24.47 -20.71 9.46
CA VAL A 286 25.82 -20.12 9.24
C VAL A 286 25.83 -18.62 9.46
N GLU A 287 24.67 -17.91 9.47
CA GLU A 287 24.63 -16.46 9.36
C GLU A 287 23.99 -15.71 10.55
N LEU A 288 23.25 -16.37 11.43
CA LEU A 288 22.49 -15.72 12.51
C LEU A 288 22.47 -16.53 13.81
N PRO A 289 22.35 -15.88 15.00
CA PRO A 289 22.10 -16.57 16.27
C PRO A 289 20.81 -17.40 16.25
N ASP A 290 20.81 -18.58 16.83
CA ASP A 290 19.73 -19.59 16.78
C ASP A 290 18.32 -19.05 17.13
N ALA A 291 18.23 -18.15 18.13
CA ALA A 291 16.96 -17.55 18.52
C ALA A 291 16.35 -16.64 17.43
N LEU A 292 17.19 -15.90 16.69
CA LEU A 292 16.76 -15.04 15.60
C LEU A 292 16.42 -15.85 14.34
N CYS A 293 17.13 -16.96 14.11
CA CYS A 293 16.82 -17.89 13.02
C CYS A 293 15.43 -18.50 13.18
N SER A 294 15.11 -19.03 14.36
CA SER A 294 13.82 -19.66 14.65
C SER A 294 12.63 -18.70 14.57
N ALA A 295 12.78 -17.47 15.06
CA ALA A 295 11.73 -16.45 14.95
C ALA A 295 11.45 -16.08 13.48
N ARG A 296 12.50 -15.96 12.67
CA ARG A 296 12.40 -15.60 11.27
C ARG A 296 11.85 -16.73 10.39
N ALA A 297 12.25 -17.97 10.65
CA ALA A 297 11.71 -19.13 9.96
C ALA A 297 10.20 -19.27 10.17
N ARG A 298 9.72 -19.04 11.41
CA ARG A 298 8.27 -19.02 11.71
C ARG A 298 7.53 -17.89 10.97
N GLU A 299 8.10 -16.70 10.90
CA GLU A 299 7.52 -15.58 10.14
C GLU A 299 7.40 -15.91 8.65
N ILE A 300 8.44 -16.48 8.06
CA ILE A 300 8.48 -16.88 6.65
C ILE A 300 7.46 -17.98 6.38
N ALA A 301 7.43 -19.04 7.19
CA ALA A 301 6.47 -20.14 7.08
C ALA A 301 5.03 -19.64 7.16
N ALA A 302 4.71 -18.80 8.15
CA ALA A 302 3.39 -18.17 8.27
C ALA A 302 3.03 -17.27 7.07
N THR A 303 4.01 -16.61 6.47
CA THR A 303 3.79 -15.79 5.26
C THR A 303 3.45 -16.68 4.06
N ALA A 304 4.18 -17.78 3.87
CA ALA A 304 3.94 -18.74 2.78
C ALA A 304 2.55 -19.38 2.90
N GLN A 305 2.13 -19.82 4.11
CA GLN A 305 0.79 -20.35 4.34
C GLN A 305 -0.32 -19.35 3.99
N ARG A 306 -0.18 -18.08 4.42
CA ARG A 306 -1.14 -17.03 4.05
C ARG A 306 -1.25 -16.83 2.54
N MET A 307 -0.16 -16.97 1.79
CA MET A 307 -0.18 -16.85 0.33
C MET A 307 -0.92 -18.02 -0.34
N ILE A 308 -0.82 -19.24 0.21
CA ILE A 308 -1.56 -20.41 -0.28
C ILE A 308 -3.05 -20.23 -0.03
N ALA A 309 -3.43 -19.90 1.22
CA ALA A 309 -4.83 -19.70 1.62
C ALA A 309 -5.53 -18.61 0.79
N ARG A 310 -4.82 -17.52 0.43
CA ARG A 310 -5.37 -16.43 -0.40
C ARG A 310 -5.63 -16.82 -1.86
N LYS A 311 -4.96 -17.84 -2.38
CA LYS A 311 -5.13 -18.29 -3.78
C LYS A 311 -6.15 -19.41 -3.95
N GLY A 312 -6.84 -19.84 -2.87
CA GLY A 312 -7.85 -20.91 -2.91
C GLY A 312 -7.30 -22.26 -3.37
N ILE A 313 -6.01 -22.48 -3.19
CA ILE A 313 -5.34 -23.76 -3.45
C ILE A 313 -5.24 -24.46 -2.09
N ALA A 314 -6.31 -25.15 -1.69
CA ALA A 314 -6.37 -26.13 -0.63
C ALA A 314 -6.86 -27.44 -1.23
#